data_4cc635f5531f28d59b7b1a940bfe0734
#
_entry.id   4cc635f5531f28d59b7b1a940bfe0734
#
_cell.length_a   1.000
_cell.length_b   1.000
_cell.length_c   1.000
_cell.angle_alpha   90.00
_cell.angle_beta   90.00
_cell.angle_gamma   90.00
#
_symmetry.space_group_name_H-M   'P 1'
#
loop_
_entity.id
_entity.type
_entity.pdbx_description
1 polymer ?
#
loop_
_entity_poly.entity_id
_entity_poly.type
_entity_poly.pdbx_seq_one_letter_code
_entity_poly.pdbx_strand_id
1 'polypeptide(L)'
;VKLHPIERPAWKTGQREKTLVISDPHGDLESFISVLRNNGVIGKRYEWTYGKNEVIVIGDIFDRGKDVLPIFWLMYKLEEEAREAGGAMVFMLGNHEEMVLRGNLKYTRDKYKNLAKQLGVEYTDLWHEDSELGRWLRTRNLIQIVGDNLFVHAGLSNEFTGLGTPVEVVNEEVGKSIFLSKKERQALSALSDSIYRDRGPFWFRGMVKDDPKYRPVTAEDVDRILARYGVKRIFVGHTIFDDVTPFFDGKVVAVNVNNEKSRLAGKGRGILIEGGRLYLIFDKGEPVR
;
A
#
# COMPACT_ATOMS: atom_id res chain seq x y z
N VAL A 1 -1.09 5.95 21.64
CA VAL A 1 -1.32 6.74 20.42
C VAL A 1 -2.28 7.86 20.77
N LYS A 2 -1.99 9.09 20.33
CA LYS A 2 -2.92 10.23 20.44
C LYS A 2 -3.81 10.25 19.21
N LEU A 3 -5.11 10.44 19.37
CA LEU A 3 -6.04 10.61 18.24
C LEU A 3 -5.86 11.99 17.61
N HIS A 4 -5.99 12.05 16.29
CA HIS A 4 -5.87 13.27 15.50
C HIS A 4 -6.98 13.36 14.43
N PRO A 5 -7.19 14.51 13.81
CA PRO A 5 -8.14 14.63 12.70
C PRO A 5 -7.80 13.65 11.58
N ILE A 6 -8.82 12.97 11.06
CA ILE A 6 -8.69 12.03 9.95
C ILE A 6 -9.03 12.76 8.66
N GLU A 7 -8.05 12.89 7.77
CA GLU A 7 -8.20 13.51 6.46
C GLU A 7 -7.73 12.54 5.38
N ARG A 8 -8.31 12.65 4.18
CA ARG A 8 -7.79 11.92 3.03
C ARG A 8 -6.48 12.56 2.57
N PRO A 9 -5.37 11.80 2.47
CA PRO A 9 -4.14 12.31 1.88
C PRO A 9 -4.38 12.80 0.44
N ALA A 10 -3.72 13.89 0.05
CA ALA A 10 -3.71 14.32 -1.34
C ALA A 10 -3.19 13.17 -2.23
N TRP A 11 -3.97 12.79 -3.24
CA TRP A 11 -3.62 11.69 -4.14
C TRP A 11 -2.48 12.02 -5.10
N LYS A 12 -2.14 13.31 -5.24
CA LYS A 12 -1.03 13.81 -6.05
C LYS A 12 -0.25 14.86 -5.28
N THR A 13 1.05 14.63 -5.12
CA THR A 13 1.98 15.52 -4.43
C THR A 13 3.26 15.71 -5.22
N GLY A 14 4.02 16.76 -4.91
CA GLY A 14 5.37 16.96 -5.46
C GLY A 14 6.37 15.97 -4.87
N GLN A 15 7.45 15.67 -5.59
CA GLN A 15 8.55 14.84 -5.10
C GLN A 15 9.23 15.53 -3.92
N ARG A 16 9.42 14.80 -2.83
CA ARG A 16 10.27 15.22 -1.70
C ARG A 16 11.72 14.85 -1.96
N GLU A 17 12.63 15.33 -1.12
CA GLU A 17 14.05 15.02 -1.23
C GLU A 17 14.28 13.49 -1.20
N LYS A 18 13.65 12.82 -0.24
CA LYS A 18 13.67 11.36 -0.10
C LYS A 18 12.25 10.81 0.02
N THR A 19 11.95 9.78 -0.75
CA THR A 19 10.72 8.98 -0.63
C THR A 19 11.12 7.53 -0.44
N LEU A 20 10.82 6.96 0.73
CA LEU A 20 11.04 5.55 1.01
C LEU A 20 9.78 4.75 0.67
N VAL A 21 9.93 3.66 -0.08
CA VAL A 21 8.82 2.85 -0.59
C VAL A 21 8.97 1.41 -0.11
N ILE A 22 7.98 0.91 0.60
CA ILE A 22 7.87 -0.48 1.06
C ILE A 22 6.46 -1.01 0.81
N SER A 23 6.27 -2.32 0.92
CA SER A 23 4.99 -2.96 0.64
C SER A 23 4.74 -4.19 1.52
N ASP A 24 3.48 -4.54 1.66
CA ASP A 24 2.97 -5.82 2.20
C ASP A 24 3.57 -6.24 3.56
N PRO A 25 3.52 -5.42 4.62
CA PRO A 25 4.08 -5.79 5.91
C PRO A 25 3.34 -6.94 6.60
N HIS A 26 2.08 -7.24 6.25
CA HIS A 26 1.32 -8.40 6.68
C HIS A 26 1.45 -8.77 8.16
N GLY A 27 1.32 -7.80 9.05
CA GLY A 27 1.41 -8.03 10.50
C GLY A 27 2.78 -8.51 11.00
N ASP A 28 3.87 -8.33 10.23
CA ASP A 28 5.25 -8.55 10.66
C ASP A 28 5.86 -7.25 11.20
N LEU A 29 5.52 -6.93 12.45
CA LEU A 29 5.97 -5.70 13.11
C LEU A 29 7.50 -5.64 13.25
N GLU A 30 8.15 -6.76 13.52
CA GLU A 30 9.61 -6.81 13.70
C GLU A 30 10.33 -6.39 12.44
N SER A 31 9.97 -6.97 11.30
CA SER A 31 10.55 -6.61 10.01
C SER A 31 10.17 -5.20 9.56
N PHE A 32 8.95 -4.75 9.87
CA PHE A 32 8.51 -3.39 9.57
C PHE A 32 9.32 -2.34 10.36
N ILE A 33 9.48 -2.54 11.67
CA ILE A 33 10.30 -1.65 12.52
C ILE A 33 11.77 -1.68 12.09
N SER A 34 12.30 -2.85 11.78
CA SER A 34 13.70 -3.02 11.38
C SER A 34 14.06 -2.15 10.18
N VAL A 35 13.30 -2.25 9.10
CA VAL A 35 13.57 -1.46 7.89
C VAL A 35 13.37 0.05 8.12
N LEU A 36 12.35 0.45 8.87
CA LEU A 36 12.13 1.87 9.18
C LEU A 36 13.26 2.48 10.03
N ARG A 37 13.74 1.74 11.03
CA ARG A 37 14.87 2.20 11.88
C ARG A 37 16.18 2.31 11.13
N ASN A 38 16.52 1.27 10.36
CA ASN A 38 17.79 1.29 9.62
C ASN A 38 17.88 2.46 8.64
N ASN A 39 16.74 2.85 8.08
CA ASN A 39 16.67 3.94 7.09
C ASN A 39 16.31 5.31 7.72
N GLY A 40 16.43 5.43 9.05
CA GLY A 40 16.29 6.71 9.76
C GLY A 40 14.87 7.27 9.80
N VAL A 41 13.84 6.44 9.50
CA VAL A 41 12.45 6.88 9.52
C VAL A 41 11.92 7.05 10.93
N ILE A 42 12.26 6.10 11.82
CA ILE A 42 11.83 6.12 13.23
C ILE A 42 12.98 5.98 14.20
N GLY A 43 12.87 6.67 15.32
CA GLY A 43 13.81 6.60 16.44
C GLY A 43 13.54 5.41 17.39
N LYS A 44 14.26 5.40 18.53
CA LYS A 44 14.19 4.30 19.51
C LYS A 44 12.82 4.14 20.17
N ARG A 45 12.03 5.21 20.29
CA ARG A 45 10.69 5.25 20.88
C ARG A 45 9.59 5.21 19.83
N TYR A 46 9.95 4.80 18.58
CA TYR A 46 9.03 4.77 17.43
C TYR A 46 8.50 6.15 17.03
N GLU A 47 9.20 7.22 17.37
CA GLU A 47 8.95 8.59 16.94
C GLU A 47 9.43 8.81 15.51
N TRP A 48 8.76 9.70 14.77
CA TRP A 48 9.19 10.12 13.44
C TRP A 48 10.50 10.89 13.50
N THR A 49 11.49 10.46 12.73
CA THR A 49 12.82 11.09 12.64
C THR A 49 13.23 11.44 11.21
N TYR A 50 12.35 11.22 10.25
CA TYR A 50 12.65 11.39 8.82
C TYR A 50 12.48 12.83 8.32
N GLY A 51 12.17 13.78 9.21
CA GLY A 51 12.03 15.19 8.89
C GLY A 51 10.94 15.45 7.85
N LYS A 52 11.27 16.21 6.79
CA LYS A 52 10.36 16.59 5.70
C LYS A 52 10.25 15.54 4.60
N ASN A 53 10.88 14.38 4.77
CA ASN A 53 10.85 13.29 3.80
C ASN A 53 9.55 12.50 3.84
N GLU A 54 9.43 11.49 3.00
CA GLU A 54 8.19 10.73 2.81
C GLU A 54 8.44 9.23 2.88
N VAL A 55 7.45 8.53 3.41
CA VAL A 55 7.37 7.06 3.34
C VAL A 55 6.05 6.68 2.70
N ILE A 56 6.09 5.72 1.76
CA ILE A 56 4.90 5.13 1.13
C ILE A 56 4.88 3.64 1.43
N VAL A 57 3.77 3.17 2.01
CA VAL A 57 3.48 1.75 2.23
C VAL A 57 2.37 1.33 1.29
N ILE A 58 2.70 0.45 0.32
CA ILE A 58 1.80 0.05 -0.76
C ILE A 58 0.90 -1.11 -0.33
N GLY A 59 0.08 -0.90 0.71
CA GLY A 59 -0.98 -1.82 1.14
C GLY A 59 -0.54 -3.05 1.91
N ASP A 60 -1.53 -3.87 2.23
CA ASP A 60 -1.43 -5.19 2.84
C ASP A 60 -0.74 -5.22 4.21
N ILE A 61 -1.30 -4.48 5.17
CA ILE A 61 -0.98 -4.63 6.60
C ILE A 61 -1.75 -5.79 7.21
N PHE A 62 -3.02 -6.00 6.78
CA PHE A 62 -3.86 -7.08 7.28
C PHE A 62 -3.30 -8.46 6.98
N ASP A 63 -3.77 -9.41 7.78
CA ASP A 63 -3.61 -10.85 7.61
C ASP A 63 -2.19 -11.40 7.84
N ARG A 64 -2.06 -12.73 7.81
CA ARG A 64 -0.84 -13.55 7.87
C ARG A 64 -0.04 -13.42 9.17
N GLY A 65 0.43 -12.23 9.54
CA GLY A 65 1.23 -11.96 10.72
C GLY A 65 0.40 -11.79 12.00
N LYS A 66 1.10 -11.68 13.12
CA LYS A 66 0.48 -11.60 14.46
C LYS A 66 0.29 -10.17 14.98
N ASP A 67 0.87 -9.17 14.32
CA ASP A 67 0.96 -7.81 14.84
C ASP A 67 0.31 -6.76 13.91
N VAL A 68 -0.83 -7.13 13.31
CA VAL A 68 -1.63 -6.26 12.43
C VAL A 68 -2.03 -4.95 13.13
N LEU A 69 -2.68 -5.04 14.29
CA LEU A 69 -3.11 -3.86 15.07
C LEU A 69 -1.96 -2.95 15.49
N PRO A 70 -0.82 -3.46 16.02
CA PRO A 70 0.33 -2.63 16.32
C PRO A 70 0.88 -1.86 15.11
N ILE A 71 0.90 -2.47 13.91
CA ILE A 71 1.36 -1.77 12.70
C ILE A 71 0.38 -0.66 12.31
N PHE A 72 -0.95 -0.91 12.33
CA PHE A 72 -1.94 0.13 12.02
C PHE A 72 -1.83 1.32 12.97
N TRP A 73 -1.73 1.09 14.28
CA TRP A 73 -1.57 2.17 15.25
C TRP A 73 -0.23 2.89 15.12
N LEU A 74 0.83 2.20 14.71
CA LEU A 74 2.11 2.83 14.42
C LEU A 74 2.00 3.73 13.17
N MET A 75 1.37 3.23 12.11
CA MET A 75 1.13 4.02 10.89
C MET A 75 0.30 5.27 11.18
N TYR A 76 -0.82 5.12 11.90
CA TYR A 76 -1.67 6.20 12.32
C TYR A 76 -0.91 7.29 13.12
N LYS A 77 -0.08 6.86 14.07
CA LYS A 77 0.77 7.75 14.87
C LYS A 77 1.79 8.49 14.00
N LEU A 78 2.49 7.75 13.13
CA LEU A 78 3.55 8.31 12.28
C LEU A 78 3.00 9.26 11.22
N GLU A 79 1.77 9.08 10.75
CA GLU A 79 1.11 10.01 9.82
C GLU A 79 1.03 11.42 10.42
N GLU A 80 0.57 11.53 11.67
CA GLU A 80 0.48 12.82 12.35
C GLU A 80 1.85 13.41 12.68
N GLU A 81 2.77 12.62 13.22
CA GLU A 81 4.12 13.09 13.54
C GLU A 81 4.90 13.53 12.27
N ALA A 82 4.73 12.83 11.17
CA ALA A 82 5.30 13.21 9.87
C ALA A 82 4.71 14.54 9.39
N ARG A 83 3.38 14.70 9.46
CA ARG A 83 2.68 15.94 9.10
C ARG A 83 3.18 17.13 9.92
N GLU A 84 3.33 16.98 11.25
CA GLU A 84 3.87 18.01 12.14
C GLU A 84 5.32 18.39 11.79
N ALA A 85 6.12 17.42 11.34
CA ALA A 85 7.49 17.64 10.87
C ALA A 85 7.59 18.20 9.43
N GLY A 86 6.45 18.37 8.73
CA GLY A 86 6.40 18.78 7.33
C GLY A 86 6.74 17.64 6.34
N GLY A 87 6.81 16.40 6.83
CA GLY A 87 6.98 15.17 6.07
C GLY A 87 5.66 14.49 5.70
N ALA A 88 5.73 13.21 5.32
CA ALA A 88 4.54 12.40 5.07
C ALA A 88 4.78 10.91 5.35
N MET A 89 3.82 10.27 5.98
CA MET A 89 3.70 8.82 6.10
C MET A 89 2.40 8.40 5.41
N VAL A 90 2.51 7.82 4.22
CA VAL A 90 1.36 7.47 3.38
C VAL A 90 1.14 5.96 3.43
N PHE A 91 -0.03 5.55 3.88
CA PHE A 91 -0.52 4.19 3.76
C PHE A 91 -1.54 4.11 2.63
N MET A 92 -1.38 3.14 1.76
CA MET A 92 -2.30 2.84 0.65
C MET A 92 -3.06 1.55 0.94
N LEU A 93 -4.22 1.39 0.31
CA LEU A 93 -5.04 0.20 0.47
C LEU A 93 -4.54 -0.93 -0.44
N GLY A 94 -4.42 -2.13 0.14
CA GLY A 94 -4.17 -3.37 -0.58
C GLY A 94 -5.38 -4.30 -0.61
N ASN A 95 -5.23 -5.45 -1.25
CA ASN A 95 -6.33 -6.40 -1.37
C ASN A 95 -6.67 -7.11 -0.05
N HIS A 96 -5.74 -7.19 0.89
CA HIS A 96 -6.04 -7.73 2.22
C HIS A 96 -6.85 -6.74 3.07
N GLU A 97 -6.68 -5.43 2.91
CA GLU A 97 -7.60 -4.44 3.46
C GLU A 97 -9.00 -4.64 2.88
N GLU A 98 -9.11 -4.74 1.57
CA GLU A 98 -10.38 -5.01 0.87
C GLU A 98 -11.05 -6.28 1.39
N MET A 99 -10.29 -7.37 1.53
CA MET A 99 -10.82 -8.65 2.00
C MET A 99 -11.40 -8.55 3.42
N VAL A 100 -10.63 -8.04 4.36
CA VAL A 100 -11.05 -7.97 5.76
C VAL A 100 -12.23 -7.02 5.93
N LEU A 101 -12.17 -5.83 5.32
CA LEU A 101 -13.22 -4.81 5.48
C LEU A 101 -14.57 -5.23 4.89
N ARG A 102 -14.60 -6.10 3.86
CA ARG A 102 -15.84 -6.69 3.34
C ARG A 102 -16.24 -8.03 4.01
N GLY A 103 -15.56 -8.45 5.07
CA GLY A 103 -15.89 -9.63 5.84
C GLY A 103 -15.23 -10.95 5.38
N ASN A 104 -14.26 -10.91 4.46
CA ASN A 104 -13.52 -12.12 4.09
C ASN A 104 -12.29 -12.32 4.99
N LEU A 105 -12.44 -13.10 6.04
CA LEU A 105 -11.43 -13.36 7.08
C LEU A 105 -10.59 -14.62 6.83
N LYS A 106 -10.42 -15.01 5.56
CA LYS A 106 -9.74 -16.28 5.18
C LYS A 106 -8.31 -16.35 5.73
N TYR A 107 -7.58 -15.26 5.77
CA TYR A 107 -6.18 -15.21 6.17
C TYR A 107 -5.97 -14.54 7.53
N THR A 108 -7.05 -14.12 8.18
CA THR A 108 -7.01 -13.50 9.51
C THR A 108 -6.64 -14.54 10.56
N ARG A 109 -5.66 -14.22 11.39
CA ARG A 109 -5.21 -15.09 12.48
C ARG A 109 -6.29 -15.31 13.53
N ASP A 110 -6.37 -16.51 14.08
CA ASP A 110 -7.33 -16.86 15.14
C ASP A 110 -7.16 -16.01 16.41
N LYS A 111 -5.95 -15.51 16.70
CA LYS A 111 -5.71 -14.50 17.73
C LYS A 111 -6.71 -13.34 17.66
N TYR A 112 -6.95 -12.81 16.49
CA TYR A 112 -7.83 -11.65 16.28
C TYR A 112 -9.30 -12.03 16.29
N LYS A 113 -9.66 -13.17 15.70
CA LYS A 113 -11.03 -13.71 15.78
C LYS A 113 -11.42 -14.03 17.22
N ASN A 114 -10.50 -14.63 18.00
CA ASN A 114 -10.72 -14.90 19.41
C ASN A 114 -10.84 -13.63 20.25
N LEU A 115 -10.03 -12.61 19.95
CA LEU A 115 -10.15 -11.29 20.60
C LEU A 115 -11.54 -10.68 20.37
N ALA A 116 -12.01 -10.63 19.13
CA ALA A 116 -13.34 -10.13 18.80
C ALA A 116 -14.44 -10.90 19.54
N LYS A 117 -14.35 -12.25 19.56
CA LYS A 117 -15.26 -13.09 20.33
C LYS A 117 -15.27 -12.78 21.83
N GLN A 118 -14.09 -12.54 22.43
CA GLN A 118 -14.00 -12.15 23.85
C GLN A 118 -14.64 -10.78 24.12
N LEU A 119 -14.60 -9.88 23.15
CA LEU A 119 -15.25 -8.57 23.22
C LEU A 119 -16.75 -8.64 22.90
N GLY A 120 -17.28 -9.79 22.48
CA GLY A 120 -18.69 -9.97 22.11
C GLY A 120 -19.07 -9.32 20.79
N VAL A 121 -18.12 -9.14 19.87
CA VAL A 121 -18.32 -8.52 18.55
C VAL A 121 -17.74 -9.40 17.43
N GLU A 122 -18.12 -9.13 16.18
CA GLU A 122 -17.44 -9.71 15.03
C GLU A 122 -16.11 -8.96 14.77
N TYR A 123 -15.12 -9.65 14.18
CA TYR A 123 -13.82 -9.01 13.91
C TYR A 123 -13.95 -7.81 12.97
N THR A 124 -14.89 -7.84 12.04
CA THR A 124 -15.18 -6.75 11.11
C THR A 124 -15.71 -5.50 11.81
N ASP A 125 -16.41 -5.66 12.95
CA ASP A 125 -16.95 -4.53 13.70
C ASP A 125 -15.84 -3.63 14.28
N LEU A 126 -14.65 -4.23 14.55
CA LEU A 126 -13.48 -3.48 15.02
C LEU A 126 -12.94 -2.49 13.97
N TRP A 127 -13.33 -2.65 12.72
CA TRP A 127 -12.88 -1.87 11.57
C TRP A 127 -14.00 -1.06 10.92
N HIS A 128 -15.19 -1.06 11.53
CA HIS A 128 -16.34 -0.37 10.99
C HIS A 128 -16.17 1.16 11.03
N GLU A 129 -17.06 1.89 10.32
CA GLU A 129 -16.99 3.34 10.16
C GLU A 129 -17.15 4.16 11.45
N ASP A 130 -17.59 3.56 12.54
CA ASP A 130 -17.66 4.17 13.88
C ASP A 130 -16.39 3.94 14.72
N SER A 131 -15.47 3.07 14.26
CA SER A 131 -14.15 2.90 14.88
C SER A 131 -13.13 3.89 14.32
N GLU A 132 -12.12 4.25 15.12
CA GLU A 132 -11.08 5.21 14.69
C GLU A 132 -10.31 4.70 13.48
N LEU A 133 -9.81 3.46 13.53
CA LEU A 133 -9.08 2.88 12.42
C LEU A 133 -9.96 2.59 11.20
N GLY A 134 -11.24 2.26 11.40
CA GLY A 134 -12.18 2.08 10.29
C GLY A 134 -12.41 3.40 9.51
N ARG A 135 -12.63 4.51 10.23
CA ARG A 135 -12.71 5.84 9.62
C ARG A 135 -11.43 6.22 8.89
N TRP A 136 -10.28 5.95 9.51
CA TRP A 136 -8.97 6.21 8.92
C TRP A 136 -8.76 5.40 7.64
N LEU A 137 -9.04 4.09 7.65
CA LEU A 137 -8.91 3.22 6.47
C LEU A 137 -9.79 3.68 5.30
N ARG A 138 -11.01 4.15 5.58
CA ARG A 138 -11.94 4.69 4.56
C ARG A 138 -11.36 5.88 3.78
N THR A 139 -10.43 6.62 4.37
CA THR A 139 -9.82 7.79 3.72
C THR A 139 -8.51 7.47 2.98
N ARG A 140 -8.02 6.23 3.05
CA ARG A 140 -6.76 5.89 2.37
C ARG A 140 -6.94 5.79 0.86
N ASN A 141 -5.89 6.13 0.12
CA ASN A 141 -5.89 6.08 -1.33
C ASN A 141 -5.56 4.67 -1.83
N LEU A 142 -6.11 4.31 -2.98
CA LEU A 142 -5.75 3.12 -3.74
C LEU A 142 -4.67 3.43 -4.78
N ILE A 143 -4.70 4.63 -5.35
CA ILE A 143 -3.71 5.13 -6.31
C ILE A 143 -3.13 6.44 -5.78
N GLN A 144 -1.80 6.53 -5.74
CA GLN A 144 -1.05 7.70 -5.27
C GLN A 144 -0.05 8.12 -6.34
N ILE A 145 0.14 9.42 -6.55
CA ILE A 145 1.19 9.97 -7.42
C ILE A 145 2.06 10.92 -6.61
N VAL A 146 3.38 10.71 -6.66
CA VAL A 146 4.38 11.59 -6.05
C VAL A 146 5.44 11.95 -7.10
N GLY A 147 5.48 13.20 -7.48
CA GLY A 147 6.32 13.65 -8.59
C GLY A 147 6.02 12.86 -9.88
N ASP A 148 7.03 12.19 -10.41
CA ASP A 148 6.96 11.37 -11.63
C ASP A 148 6.67 9.88 -11.35
N ASN A 149 6.23 9.53 -10.14
CA ASN A 149 6.04 8.14 -9.72
C ASN A 149 4.59 7.89 -9.32
N LEU A 150 4.02 6.78 -9.81
CA LEU A 150 2.68 6.30 -9.45
C LEU A 150 2.83 5.05 -8.56
N PHE A 151 2.03 4.98 -7.54
CA PHE A 151 1.97 3.87 -6.60
C PHE A 151 0.56 3.27 -6.63
N VAL A 152 0.49 1.95 -6.74
CA VAL A 152 -0.76 1.18 -6.73
C VAL A 152 -0.48 -0.21 -6.19
N HIS A 153 -1.41 -0.79 -5.42
CA HIS A 153 -1.12 -2.04 -4.73
C HIS A 153 -0.79 -3.20 -5.68
N ALA A 154 -1.66 -3.54 -6.63
CA ALA A 154 -1.40 -4.69 -7.51
C ALA A 154 -0.91 -4.30 -8.91
N GLY A 155 -1.55 -3.36 -9.55
CA GLY A 155 -1.21 -2.90 -10.89
C GLY A 155 -2.37 -2.25 -11.62
N LEU A 156 -2.12 -1.82 -12.85
CA LEU A 156 -3.08 -1.15 -13.72
C LEU A 156 -3.23 -1.93 -15.03
N SER A 157 -4.41 -2.47 -15.29
CA SER A 157 -4.71 -3.15 -16.55
C SER A 157 -5.14 -2.16 -17.65
N ASN A 158 -5.04 -2.59 -18.91
CA ASN A 158 -5.59 -1.83 -20.04
C ASN A 158 -7.10 -1.61 -19.91
N GLU A 159 -7.83 -2.62 -19.41
CA GLU A 159 -9.26 -2.53 -19.20
C GLU A 159 -9.61 -1.46 -18.16
N PHE A 160 -8.91 -1.45 -17.03
CA PHE A 160 -9.16 -0.46 -15.98
C PHE A 160 -8.76 0.95 -16.42
N THR A 161 -7.57 1.11 -17.00
CA THR A 161 -7.10 2.42 -17.48
C THR A 161 -7.92 2.94 -18.65
N GLY A 162 -8.47 2.03 -19.48
CA GLY A 162 -9.38 2.35 -20.57
C GLY A 162 -10.71 2.99 -20.15
N LEU A 163 -11.13 2.83 -18.88
CA LEU A 163 -12.32 3.52 -18.35
C LEU A 163 -12.20 5.04 -18.34
N GLY A 164 -11.00 5.56 -18.41
CA GLY A 164 -10.82 7.02 -18.48
C GLY A 164 -11.01 7.77 -17.15
N THR A 165 -11.27 7.08 -16.05
CA THR A 165 -11.63 7.67 -14.76
C THR A 165 -10.43 8.38 -14.12
N PRO A 166 -10.61 9.64 -13.62
CA PRO A 166 -9.58 10.35 -12.86
C PRO A 166 -9.21 9.62 -11.56
N VAL A 167 -7.95 9.72 -11.13
CA VAL A 167 -7.45 9.08 -9.88
C VAL A 167 -8.24 9.51 -8.65
N GLU A 168 -8.58 10.79 -8.56
CA GLU A 168 -9.38 11.33 -7.47
C GLU A 168 -10.73 10.61 -7.35
N VAL A 169 -11.42 10.45 -8.46
CA VAL A 169 -12.73 9.77 -8.53
C VAL A 169 -12.60 8.29 -8.14
N VAL A 170 -11.52 7.61 -8.57
CA VAL A 170 -11.23 6.22 -8.16
C VAL A 170 -11.05 6.13 -6.65
N ASN A 171 -10.25 7.01 -6.05
CA ASN A 171 -9.99 7.01 -4.61
C ASN A 171 -11.25 7.35 -3.79
N GLU A 172 -12.09 8.27 -4.26
CA GLU A 172 -13.37 8.57 -3.63
C GLU A 172 -14.33 7.39 -3.68
N GLU A 173 -14.41 6.70 -4.83
CA GLU A 173 -15.26 5.52 -4.99
C GLU A 173 -14.84 4.39 -4.06
N VAL A 174 -13.52 4.18 -3.88
CA VAL A 174 -13.01 3.22 -2.90
C VAL A 174 -13.47 3.58 -1.48
N GLY A 175 -13.38 4.84 -1.09
CA GLY A 175 -13.85 5.30 0.23
C GLY A 175 -15.34 5.03 0.49
N LYS A 176 -16.17 5.01 -0.58
CA LYS A 176 -17.61 4.69 -0.49
C LYS A 176 -17.88 3.19 -0.48
N SER A 177 -17.01 2.38 -1.08
CA SER A 177 -17.32 1.00 -1.46
C SER A 177 -16.47 -0.08 -0.79
N ILE A 178 -15.38 0.29 -0.11
CA ILE A 178 -14.43 -0.71 0.43
C ILE A 178 -15.06 -1.63 1.49
N PHE A 179 -16.04 -1.15 2.25
CA PHE A 179 -16.77 -1.93 3.27
C PHE A 179 -17.96 -2.73 2.70
N LEU A 180 -18.30 -2.51 1.44
CA LEU A 180 -19.45 -3.13 0.80
C LEU A 180 -19.15 -4.56 0.36
N SER A 181 -20.15 -5.43 0.42
CA SER A 181 -20.09 -6.75 -0.19
C SER A 181 -19.96 -6.65 -1.71
N LYS A 182 -19.53 -7.74 -2.35
CA LYS A 182 -19.43 -7.80 -3.82
C LYS A 182 -20.73 -7.41 -4.53
N LYS A 183 -21.89 -7.86 -4.01
CA LYS A 183 -23.20 -7.55 -4.60
C LYS A 183 -23.53 -6.06 -4.48
N GLU A 184 -23.26 -5.47 -3.35
CA GLU A 184 -23.48 -4.03 -3.13
C GLU A 184 -22.58 -3.17 -4.00
N ARG A 185 -21.31 -3.54 -4.18
CA ARG A 185 -20.37 -2.86 -5.08
C ARG A 185 -20.85 -2.87 -6.52
N GLN A 186 -21.38 -4.03 -6.99
CA GLN A 186 -21.97 -4.15 -8.33
C GLN A 186 -23.22 -3.28 -8.51
N ALA A 187 -24.01 -3.15 -7.45
CA ALA A 187 -25.22 -2.31 -7.45
C ALA A 187 -24.87 -0.81 -7.35
N LEU A 188 -23.75 -0.46 -6.71
CA LEU A 188 -23.34 0.93 -6.51
C LEU A 188 -22.95 1.59 -7.83
N SER A 189 -21.99 1.03 -8.56
CA SER A 189 -21.55 1.56 -9.85
C SER A 189 -20.68 0.56 -10.64
N ALA A 190 -20.60 0.76 -11.95
CA ALA A 190 -19.68 0.01 -12.82
C ALA A 190 -18.21 0.25 -12.44
N LEU A 191 -17.87 1.45 -11.97
CA LEU A 191 -16.54 1.76 -11.48
C LEU A 191 -16.21 0.98 -10.22
N SER A 192 -17.13 0.96 -9.23
CA SER A 192 -16.96 0.19 -8.01
C SER A 192 -16.76 -1.30 -8.32
N ASP A 193 -17.56 -1.89 -9.19
CA ASP A 193 -17.36 -3.28 -9.60
C ASP A 193 -15.99 -3.52 -10.25
N SER A 194 -15.55 -2.63 -11.14
CA SER A 194 -14.28 -2.73 -11.87
C SER A 194 -13.04 -2.65 -10.95
N ILE A 195 -13.07 -1.80 -9.93
CA ILE A 195 -11.97 -1.60 -8.97
C ILE A 195 -11.60 -2.92 -8.26
N TYR A 196 -12.59 -3.75 -7.92
CA TYR A 196 -12.40 -4.94 -7.08
C TYR A 196 -12.35 -6.26 -7.86
N ARG A 197 -12.40 -6.22 -9.19
CA ARG A 197 -12.22 -7.42 -10.03
C ARG A 197 -10.75 -7.78 -10.19
N ASP A 198 -10.49 -8.96 -10.76
CA ASP A 198 -9.15 -9.48 -11.06
C ASP A 198 -8.30 -8.57 -11.97
N ARG A 199 -8.94 -7.64 -12.69
CA ARG A 199 -8.30 -6.62 -13.52
C ARG A 199 -8.28 -5.24 -12.90
N GLY A 200 -8.85 -5.10 -11.73
CA GLY A 200 -8.83 -3.87 -10.97
C GLY A 200 -7.52 -3.70 -10.20
N PRO A 201 -7.25 -2.47 -9.74
CA PRO A 201 -5.98 -2.10 -9.12
C PRO A 201 -5.69 -2.81 -7.79
N PHE A 202 -6.65 -3.48 -7.16
CA PHE A 202 -6.43 -4.32 -5.98
C PHE A 202 -5.85 -5.71 -6.31
N TRP A 203 -6.04 -6.24 -7.53
CA TRP A 203 -5.80 -7.65 -7.82
C TRP A 203 -4.97 -7.92 -9.08
N PHE A 204 -4.81 -6.96 -9.97
CA PHE A 204 -4.21 -7.16 -11.27
C PHE A 204 -2.70 -7.47 -11.17
N ARG A 205 -2.28 -8.64 -11.68
CA ARG A 205 -0.88 -9.09 -11.66
C ARG A 205 -0.16 -8.98 -13.01
N GLY A 206 -0.88 -8.61 -14.07
CA GLY A 206 -0.34 -8.65 -15.45
C GLY A 206 0.76 -7.62 -15.75
N MET A 207 1.06 -6.70 -14.81
CA MET A 207 2.25 -5.83 -14.94
C MET A 207 3.56 -6.53 -14.56
N VAL A 208 3.50 -7.65 -13.80
CA VAL A 208 4.68 -8.29 -13.21
C VAL A 208 4.65 -9.82 -13.32
N LYS A 209 3.62 -10.39 -13.95
CA LYS A 209 3.48 -11.82 -14.22
C LYS A 209 3.22 -12.06 -15.70
N ASP A 210 4.15 -12.75 -16.36
CA ASP A 210 4.03 -13.21 -17.74
C ASP A 210 3.37 -14.60 -17.77
N ASP A 211 2.08 -14.62 -17.40
CA ASP A 211 1.23 -15.82 -17.45
C ASP A 211 -0.10 -15.41 -18.10
N PRO A 212 -0.54 -16.06 -19.19
CA PRO A 212 -1.77 -15.70 -19.93
C PRO A 212 -3.01 -15.54 -19.06
N LYS A 213 -3.11 -16.26 -17.93
CA LYS A 213 -4.24 -16.12 -17.00
C LYS A 213 -4.32 -14.74 -16.37
N TYR A 214 -3.17 -14.01 -16.25
CA TYR A 214 -3.12 -12.65 -15.74
C TYR A 214 -3.25 -11.59 -16.83
N ARG A 215 -3.30 -12.01 -18.12
CA ARG A 215 -3.34 -11.10 -19.28
C ARG A 215 -2.24 -10.03 -19.19
N PRO A 216 -0.97 -10.43 -19.32
CA PRO A 216 0.15 -9.52 -19.15
C PRO A 216 0.05 -8.32 -20.10
N VAL A 217 0.47 -7.16 -19.60
CA VAL A 217 0.62 -5.94 -20.40
C VAL A 217 1.88 -6.03 -21.26
N THR A 218 1.87 -5.37 -22.41
CA THR A 218 3.06 -5.19 -23.25
C THR A 218 3.85 -3.93 -22.84
N ALA A 219 5.05 -3.75 -23.38
CA ALA A 219 5.85 -2.52 -23.16
C ALA A 219 5.09 -1.28 -23.65
N GLU A 220 4.42 -1.37 -24.79
CA GLU A 220 3.61 -0.30 -25.36
C GLU A 220 2.39 0.02 -24.48
N ASP A 221 1.81 -1.00 -23.82
CA ASP A 221 0.74 -0.80 -22.86
C ASP A 221 1.23 0.01 -21.65
N VAL A 222 2.41 -0.35 -21.11
CA VAL A 222 3.04 0.37 -20.01
C VAL A 222 3.30 1.82 -20.41
N ASP A 223 3.83 2.07 -21.59
CA ASP A 223 4.10 3.42 -22.07
C ASP A 223 2.81 4.26 -22.19
N ARG A 224 1.71 3.66 -22.69
CA ARG A 224 0.40 4.33 -22.71
C ARG A 224 -0.13 4.65 -21.31
N ILE A 225 0.03 3.72 -20.36
CA ILE A 225 -0.40 3.91 -18.98
C ILE A 225 0.42 5.04 -18.33
N LEU A 226 1.74 5.04 -18.48
CA LEU A 226 2.63 6.09 -17.96
C LEU A 226 2.25 7.46 -18.53
N ALA A 227 2.07 7.55 -19.85
CA ALA A 227 1.68 8.77 -20.53
C ALA A 227 0.33 9.30 -20.03
N ARG A 228 -0.65 8.40 -19.82
CA ARG A 228 -1.98 8.75 -19.32
C ARG A 228 -1.94 9.45 -17.96
N TYR A 229 -1.12 8.93 -17.03
CA TYR A 229 -1.00 9.49 -15.68
C TYR A 229 0.07 10.60 -15.57
N GLY A 230 0.84 10.85 -16.63
CA GLY A 230 1.93 11.81 -16.64
C GLY A 230 3.06 11.45 -15.69
N VAL A 231 3.40 10.17 -15.63
CA VAL A 231 4.43 9.63 -14.73
C VAL A 231 5.50 8.86 -15.50
N LYS A 232 6.65 8.62 -14.87
CA LYS A 232 7.76 7.87 -15.47
C LYS A 232 7.87 6.45 -14.95
N ARG A 233 7.31 6.17 -13.76
CA ARG A 233 7.39 4.85 -13.10
C ARG A 233 6.10 4.50 -12.38
N ILE A 234 5.88 3.20 -12.25
CA ILE A 234 4.82 2.61 -11.44
C ILE A 234 5.46 1.67 -10.43
N PHE A 235 5.13 1.84 -9.15
CA PHE A 235 5.54 0.94 -8.08
C PHE A 235 4.35 0.09 -7.65
N VAL A 236 4.58 -1.23 -7.51
CA VAL A 236 3.55 -2.20 -7.14
C VAL A 236 4.01 -3.12 -6.00
N GLY A 237 3.05 -3.55 -5.19
CA GLY A 237 3.18 -4.57 -4.17
C GLY A 237 2.58 -5.91 -4.60
N HIS A 238 1.73 -6.51 -3.74
CA HIS A 238 0.84 -7.63 -4.02
C HIS A 238 1.50 -8.93 -4.48
N THR A 239 2.32 -8.89 -5.51
CA THR A 239 3.00 -10.08 -6.06
C THR A 239 4.38 -10.19 -5.42
N ILE A 240 4.59 -11.28 -4.66
CA ILE A 240 5.84 -11.51 -3.95
C ILE A 240 6.96 -11.98 -4.88
N PHE A 241 8.15 -11.41 -4.71
CA PHE A 241 9.39 -11.78 -5.39
C PHE A 241 10.50 -12.08 -4.36
N ASP A 242 11.57 -12.71 -4.79
CA ASP A 242 12.73 -13.00 -3.94
C ASP A 242 13.56 -11.76 -3.61
N ASP A 243 13.45 -10.70 -4.44
CA ASP A 243 14.04 -9.38 -4.24
C ASP A 243 13.20 -8.32 -4.94
N VAL A 244 13.44 -7.04 -4.66
CA VAL A 244 12.82 -5.93 -5.39
C VAL A 244 13.16 -6.07 -6.88
N THR A 245 12.15 -6.14 -7.72
CA THR A 245 12.31 -6.57 -9.10
C THR A 245 11.81 -5.50 -10.08
N PRO A 246 12.69 -4.95 -10.95
CA PRO A 246 12.27 -4.06 -12.02
C PRO A 246 11.76 -4.85 -13.23
N PHE A 247 10.77 -4.27 -13.92
CA PHE A 247 10.19 -4.74 -15.17
C PHE A 247 10.15 -3.59 -16.18
N PHE A 248 10.12 -3.91 -17.50
CA PHE A 248 10.02 -2.91 -18.57
C PHE A 248 11.09 -1.80 -18.43
N ASP A 249 12.36 -2.21 -18.32
CA ASP A 249 13.51 -1.30 -18.16
C ASP A 249 13.37 -0.34 -16.95
N GLY A 250 12.77 -0.84 -15.85
CA GLY A 250 12.56 -0.08 -14.62
C GLY A 250 11.36 0.87 -14.65
N LYS A 251 10.51 0.82 -15.65
CA LYS A 251 9.25 1.57 -15.72
C LYS A 251 8.21 1.04 -14.72
N VAL A 252 8.26 -0.26 -14.39
CA VAL A 252 7.48 -0.88 -13.34
C VAL A 252 8.43 -1.51 -12.32
N VAL A 253 8.21 -1.27 -11.03
CA VAL A 253 9.06 -1.80 -9.95
C VAL A 253 8.18 -2.53 -8.96
N ALA A 254 8.37 -3.86 -8.83
CA ALA A 254 7.73 -4.67 -7.82
C ALA A 254 8.53 -4.60 -6.51
N VAL A 255 7.91 -4.09 -5.44
CA VAL A 255 8.56 -3.91 -4.14
C VAL A 255 8.12 -4.91 -3.07
N ASN A 256 7.17 -5.81 -3.39
CA ASN A 256 6.75 -6.84 -2.44
C ASN A 256 7.76 -7.99 -2.38
N VAL A 257 8.37 -8.16 -1.21
CA VAL A 257 9.30 -9.25 -0.89
C VAL A 257 8.80 -10.03 0.34
N ASN A 258 9.31 -11.24 0.57
CA ASN A 258 9.07 -11.91 1.85
C ASN A 258 9.84 -11.18 2.95
N ASN A 259 9.14 -10.36 3.72
CA ASN A 259 9.74 -9.43 4.66
C ASN A 259 10.68 -10.10 5.67
N GLU A 260 10.25 -11.18 6.32
CA GLU A 260 11.07 -11.92 7.29
C GLU A 260 12.29 -12.59 6.62
N LYS A 261 12.07 -13.32 5.51
CA LYS A 261 13.15 -13.97 4.76
C LYS A 261 14.18 -12.96 4.25
N SER A 262 13.73 -11.85 3.66
CA SER A 262 14.62 -10.82 3.11
C SER A 262 15.41 -10.13 4.23
N ARG A 263 14.79 -9.84 5.38
CA ARG A 263 15.46 -9.31 6.57
C ARG A 263 16.57 -10.23 7.07
N LEU A 264 16.24 -11.52 7.25
CA LEU A 264 17.20 -12.52 7.74
C LEU A 264 18.35 -12.78 6.75
N ALA A 265 18.05 -12.73 5.44
CA ALA A 265 19.03 -12.95 4.38
C ALA A 265 19.82 -11.69 3.97
N GLY A 266 19.50 -10.51 4.54
CA GLY A 266 20.13 -9.25 4.16
C GLY A 266 19.84 -8.80 2.73
N LYS A 267 18.66 -9.19 2.18
CA LYS A 267 18.19 -8.79 0.86
C LYS A 267 17.46 -7.44 0.87
N GLY A 268 17.17 -6.92 -0.32
CA GLY A 268 16.39 -5.69 -0.51
C GLY A 268 15.02 -5.76 0.14
N ARG A 269 14.59 -4.65 0.77
CA ARG A 269 13.32 -4.54 1.50
C ARG A 269 12.36 -3.55 0.86
N GLY A 270 12.83 -2.77 -0.07
CA GLY A 270 12.10 -1.72 -0.74
C GLY A 270 13.04 -0.77 -1.47
N ILE A 271 12.55 0.43 -1.77
CA ILE A 271 13.27 1.44 -2.55
C ILE A 271 13.34 2.77 -1.79
N LEU A 272 14.48 3.42 -1.86
CA LEU A 272 14.63 4.85 -1.61
C LEU A 272 14.68 5.58 -2.95
N ILE A 273 13.82 6.55 -3.15
CA ILE A 273 13.85 7.50 -4.27
C ILE A 273 14.52 8.78 -3.77
N GLU A 274 15.68 9.13 -4.32
CA GLU A 274 16.43 10.34 -3.97
C GLU A 274 17.05 10.96 -5.24
N GLY A 275 16.80 12.23 -5.49
CA GLY A 275 17.29 12.92 -6.69
C GLY A 275 16.87 12.25 -8.00
N GLY A 276 15.69 11.65 -8.06
CA GLY A 276 15.17 10.89 -9.22
C GLY A 276 15.82 9.53 -9.44
N ARG A 277 16.76 9.11 -8.57
CA ARG A 277 17.44 7.82 -8.61
C ARG A 277 16.77 6.84 -7.64
N LEU A 278 16.90 5.54 -7.93
CA LEU A 278 16.42 4.45 -7.11
C LEU A 278 17.56 3.77 -6.39
N TYR A 279 17.39 3.50 -5.11
CA TYR A 279 18.32 2.76 -4.28
C TYR A 279 17.60 1.66 -3.55
N LEU A 280 18.15 0.45 -3.50
CA LEU A 280 17.65 -0.63 -2.63
C LEU A 280 17.89 -0.27 -1.17
N ILE A 281 16.89 -0.49 -0.33
CA ILE A 281 17.00 -0.32 1.12
C ILE A 281 17.02 -1.67 1.83
N PHE A 282 17.65 -1.71 2.99
CA PHE A 282 17.91 -2.92 3.76
C PHE A 282 17.58 -2.73 5.23
N ASP A 283 17.63 -3.81 6.02
CA ASP A 283 17.52 -3.79 7.47
C ASP A 283 18.84 -3.44 8.17
N LYS A 284 19.94 -3.42 7.44
CA LYS A 284 21.29 -3.04 7.91
C LYS A 284 22.07 -2.39 6.77
N GLY A 285 22.94 -1.43 7.13
CA GLY A 285 23.79 -0.73 6.17
C GLY A 285 23.06 0.36 5.38
N GLU A 286 23.77 0.95 4.45
CA GLU A 286 23.30 2.06 3.63
C GLU A 286 22.52 1.57 2.39
N PRO A 287 21.65 2.41 1.83
CA PRO A 287 20.98 2.13 0.55
C PRO A 287 21.98 1.93 -0.59
N VAL A 288 21.68 0.99 -1.50
CA VAL A 288 22.55 0.62 -2.64
C VAL A 288 21.82 0.89 -3.95
N ARG A 289 22.53 1.48 -4.93
CA ARG A 289 22.02 1.79 -6.26
C ARG A 289 21.87 0.54 -7.14
#